data_eece0fed808048ff1a8b873f22298692
#
_entry.id   eece0fed808048ff1a8b873f22298692
#
_cell.length_a   1.000
_cell.length_b   1.000
_cell.length_c   1.000
_cell.angle_alpha   90.00
_cell.angle_beta   90.00
_cell.angle_gamma   90.00
#
_symmetry.space_group_name_H-M   'P 1'
#
loop_
_entity.id
_entity.type
_entity.pdbx_description
1 polymer ?
#
loop_
_entity_poly.entity_id
_entity_poly.type
_entity_poly.pdbx_seq_one_letter_code
_entity_poly.pdbx_strand_id
1 'polypeptide(L)' 'MVEVTAKEFNEYEKVRKSGATNMMNVFKVVELTGLAGEKVYEIMSNYLFYELKFSGDNK' A
#
# COMPACT_ATOMS: atom_id res chain seq x y z
N MET A 1 -12.32 -9.34 7.27
CA MET A 1 -10.91 -9.44 6.92
C MET A 1 -10.67 -8.81 5.56
N VAL A 2 -9.64 -8.00 5.44
CA VAL A 2 -9.34 -7.30 4.20
C VAL A 2 -8.26 -8.03 3.43
N GLU A 3 -8.51 -8.27 2.17
CA GLU A 3 -7.54 -8.94 1.31
C GLU A 3 -6.86 -7.92 0.42
N VAL A 4 -5.54 -8.01 0.31
CA VAL A 4 -4.74 -7.09 -0.50
C VAL A 4 -4.03 -7.90 -1.58
N THR A 5 -4.19 -7.49 -2.83
CA THR A 5 -3.52 -8.15 -3.94
C THR A 5 -2.15 -7.51 -4.22
N ALA A 6 -1.34 -8.22 -5.00
CA ALA A 6 -0.02 -7.67 -5.37
C ALA A 6 -0.16 -6.35 -6.12
N LYS A 7 -1.17 -6.24 -6.98
CA LYS A 7 -1.40 -5.01 -7.72
C LYS A 7 -1.72 -3.85 -6.77
N GLU A 8 -2.56 -4.12 -5.77
CA GLU A 8 -2.92 -3.10 -4.80
C GLU A 8 -1.71 -2.68 -3.98
N PHE A 9 -0.90 -3.63 -3.56
CA PHE A 9 0.31 -3.30 -2.83
C PHE A 9 1.25 -2.47 -3.69
N ASN A 10 1.35 -2.79 -4.98
CA ASN A 10 2.21 -2.03 -5.88
C ASN A 10 1.74 -0.58 -6.03
N GLU A 11 0.44 -0.35 -6.05
CA GLU A 11 -0.08 1.02 -6.12
C GLU A 11 0.31 1.80 -4.87
N TYR A 12 0.20 1.15 -3.72
CA TYR A 12 0.64 1.77 -2.48
C TYR A 12 2.13 2.10 -2.52
N GLU A 13 2.95 1.16 -3.02
CA GLU A 13 4.38 1.35 -3.10
C GLU A 13 4.76 2.49 -4.04
N LYS A 14 4.05 2.65 -5.14
CA LYS A 14 4.30 3.74 -6.06
C LYS A 14 4.16 5.09 -5.37
N VAL A 15 3.10 5.25 -4.60
CA VAL A 15 2.86 6.50 -3.89
C VAL A 15 3.94 6.71 -2.83
N ARG A 16 4.27 5.65 -2.10
CA ARG A 16 5.27 5.75 -1.05
C ARG A 16 6.62 6.17 -1.61
N LYS A 17 7.03 5.55 -2.70
CA LYS A 17 8.35 5.81 -3.29
C LYS A 17 8.41 7.16 -3.98
N SER A 18 7.27 7.65 -4.47
CA SER A 18 7.24 8.92 -5.16
C SER A 18 7.42 10.10 -4.23
N GLY A 19 7.14 9.91 -2.94
CA GLY A 19 7.20 11.01 -2.00
C GLY A 19 6.11 12.04 -2.19
N ALA A 20 5.02 11.65 -2.87
CA ALA A 20 3.95 12.59 -3.21
C ALA A 20 3.22 13.10 -1.98
N THR A 21 3.22 12.33 -0.90
CA THR A 21 2.54 12.74 0.31
C THR A 21 3.14 12.01 1.50
N ASN A 22 2.80 12.51 2.68
CA ASN A 22 3.13 11.81 3.92
C ASN A 22 2.25 10.57 4.02
N MET A 23 2.86 9.41 4.09
CA MET A 23 2.12 8.14 4.10
C MET A 23 1.25 7.97 5.34
N MET A 24 1.47 8.78 6.36
CA MET A 24 0.60 8.78 7.53
C MET A 24 -0.74 9.46 7.24
N ASN A 25 -0.82 10.19 6.15
CA ASN A 25 -2.07 10.84 5.76
C ASN A 25 -2.89 9.86 4.91
N VAL A 26 -3.70 9.06 5.57
CA VAL A 26 -4.44 7.98 4.91
C VAL A 26 -5.38 8.51 3.83
N PHE A 27 -6.02 9.65 4.07
CA PHE A 27 -6.94 10.21 3.08
C PHE A 27 -6.21 10.52 1.77
N LYS A 28 -5.03 11.08 1.86
CA LYS A 28 -4.27 11.41 0.67
C LYS A 28 -3.77 10.16 -0.03
N VAL A 29 -3.36 9.17 0.74
CA VAL A 29 -2.90 7.91 0.17
C VAL A 29 -4.04 7.22 -0.56
N VAL A 30 -5.25 7.23 0.03
CA VAL A 30 -6.43 6.67 -0.64
C VAL A 30 -6.66 7.37 -1.97
N GLU A 31 -6.59 8.68 -1.97
CA GLU A 31 -6.84 9.47 -3.16
C GLU A 31 -5.81 9.16 -4.25
N LEU A 32 -4.54 9.08 -3.87
CA LEU A 32 -3.47 8.89 -4.83
C LEU A 32 -3.37 7.46 -5.35
N THR A 33 -3.68 6.47 -4.51
CA THR A 33 -3.60 5.07 -4.91
C THR A 33 -4.87 4.58 -5.58
N GLY A 34 -5.99 5.18 -5.26
CA GLY A 34 -7.28 4.70 -5.72
C GLY A 34 -7.77 3.49 -4.95
N LEU A 35 -7.11 3.13 -3.86
CA LEU A 35 -7.51 2.00 -3.04
C LEU A 35 -8.52 2.43 -1.99
N ALA A 36 -9.31 1.45 -1.52
CA ALA A 36 -10.21 1.72 -0.41
C ALA A 36 -9.42 2.02 0.85
N GLY A 37 -9.98 2.85 1.73
CA GLY A 37 -9.30 3.22 2.95
C GLY A 37 -8.88 2.04 3.80
N GLU A 38 -9.75 1.02 3.91
CA GLU A 38 -9.40 -0.13 4.72
C GLU A 38 -8.27 -0.96 4.10
N LYS A 39 -8.12 -0.91 2.78
CA LYS A 39 -6.98 -1.57 2.14
C LYS A 39 -5.68 -0.85 2.45
N VAL A 40 -5.71 0.48 2.39
CA VAL A 40 -4.55 1.29 2.74
C VAL A 40 -4.17 1.03 4.20
N TYR A 41 -5.15 1.04 5.07
CA TYR A 41 -4.90 0.83 6.49
C TYR A 41 -4.33 -0.57 6.74
N GLU A 42 -4.86 -1.55 6.04
CA GLU A 42 -4.37 -2.92 6.17
C GLU A 42 -2.90 -3.03 5.76
N ILE A 43 -2.54 -2.40 4.64
CA ILE A 43 -1.15 -2.41 4.18
C ILE A 43 -0.25 -1.71 5.20
N MET A 44 -0.67 -0.57 5.71
CA MET A 44 0.13 0.17 6.68
C MET A 44 0.35 -0.64 7.96
N SER A 45 -0.70 -1.31 8.43
CA SER A 45 -0.61 -2.06 9.68
C SER A 45 0.25 -3.31 9.54
N ASN A 46 0.33 -3.87 8.34
CA ASN A 46 1.05 -5.12 8.11
C ASN A 46 2.05 -4.97 6.97
N TYR A 47 2.70 -3.82 6.92
CA TYR A 47 3.55 -3.50 5.77
C TYR A 47 4.62 -4.55 5.52
N LEU A 48 5.35 -4.96 6.54
CA LEU A 48 6.43 -5.93 6.36
C LEU A 48 5.90 -7.26 5.85
N PHE A 49 4.73 -7.66 6.32
CA PHE A 49 4.12 -8.89 5.85
C PHE A 49 3.88 -8.84 4.34
N TYR A 50 3.29 -7.74 3.88
CA TYR A 50 2.98 -7.61 2.47
C TYR A 50 4.22 -7.40 1.62
N GLU A 51 5.19 -6.69 2.17
CA GLU A 51 6.45 -6.49 1.46
C GLU A 51 7.12 -7.82 1.19
N LEU A 52 7.20 -8.66 2.20
CA LEU A 52 7.82 -9.97 2.04
C LEU A 52 7.01 -10.86 1.10
N LYS A 53 5.69 -10.73 1.17
CA LYS A 53 4.83 -11.58 0.37
C LYS A 53 4.89 -11.23 -1.11
N PHE A 54 4.92 -9.94 -1.43
CA PHE A 54 4.82 -9.50 -2.82
C PHE A 54 6.13 -9.08 -3.43
N SER A 55 6.95 -8.35 -2.69
CA SER A 55 8.22 -7.87 -3.24
C SER A 55 9.23 -8.98 -3.44
N GLY A 56 9.20 -9.98 -2.60
CA GLY A 56 10.14 -11.07 -2.71
C GLY A 56 10.01 -11.86 -3.98
N ASP A 57 8.85 -11.77 -4.61
CA ASP A 57 8.57 -12.53 -5.82
C ASP A 57 9.10 -11.88 -7.08
N ASN A 58 9.60 -10.67 -6.96
CA ASN A 58 10.00 -9.89 -8.13
C ASN A 58 11.46 -10.06 -8.52
N LYS A 59 12.09 -11.02 -7.96
CA LYS A 59 13.52 -11.22 -8.24
C LYS A 59 13.81 -11.84 -9.57
#